data_6041e7d01ed55bc2e14a22a9e54c3c46
#
_entry.id   6041e7d01ed55bc2e14a22a9e54c3c46
#
_cell.length_a   1.000
_cell.length_b   1.000
_cell.length_c   1.000
_cell.angle_alpha   90.00
_cell.angle_beta   90.00
_cell.angle_gamma   90.00
#
_symmetry.space_group_name_H-M   'P 1'
#
loop_
_entity.id
_entity.type
_entity.pdbx_description
1 polymer ?
#
loop_
_entity_poly.entity_id
_entity_poly.type
_entity_poly.pdbx_seq_one_letter_code
_entity_poly.pdbx_strand_id
1 'polypeptide(L)'
;FAPTGIEPPHSPLYLVGGLERGDDLSNWTPEEALTAITARDRSPLLLTEGLHWVLQQPEILERGRCFMTIGSRRTTPGGAVDARTPALWISNGTGRDGTQRKNAPKLGWCWWGNRHTWLGIASAAHRSGS
;
A
#
# COMPACT_ATOMS: atom_id res chain seq x y z
N PHE A 1 -7.66 9.26 -1.71
CA PHE A 1 -7.64 7.78 -1.87
C PHE A 1 -8.66 7.13 -0.94
N ALA A 2 -9.51 6.31 -1.46
CA ALA A 2 -10.56 5.62 -0.72
C ALA A 2 -10.55 4.12 -1.04
N PRO A 3 -11.10 3.26 -0.15
CA PRO A 3 -11.23 1.83 -0.45
C PRO A 3 -11.93 1.61 -1.78
N THR A 4 -11.39 0.69 -2.57
CA THR A 4 -11.92 0.39 -3.92
C THR A 4 -12.05 -1.12 -4.07
N GLY A 5 -13.27 -1.60 -4.24
CA GLY A 5 -13.56 -3.03 -4.32
C GLY A 5 -13.41 -3.79 -3.01
N ILE A 6 -13.25 -3.08 -1.91
CA ILE A 6 -13.05 -3.64 -0.58
C ILE A 6 -13.96 -2.89 0.39
N GLU A 7 -14.71 -3.62 1.20
CA GLU A 7 -15.50 -3.02 2.28
C GLU A 7 -14.84 -3.36 3.62
N PRO A 8 -14.14 -2.39 4.26
CA PRO A 8 -13.62 -2.64 5.60
C PRO A 8 -14.78 -2.78 6.60
N PRO A 9 -14.55 -3.45 7.75
CA PRO A 9 -15.57 -3.54 8.78
C PRO A 9 -16.07 -2.15 9.21
N HIS A 10 -17.37 -2.04 9.48
CA HIS A 10 -18.00 -0.78 9.91
C HIS A 10 -17.83 -0.52 11.42
N SER A 11 -16.91 -1.20 12.06
CA SER A 11 -16.56 -1.00 13.45
C SER A 11 -15.57 0.15 13.60
N PRO A 12 -15.61 0.94 14.69
CA PRO A 12 -14.59 1.97 14.95
C PRO A 12 -13.16 1.41 14.97
N LEU A 13 -13.03 0.15 15.42
CA LEU A 13 -11.78 -0.59 15.41
C LEU A 13 -11.99 -1.94 14.76
N TYR A 14 -11.00 -2.38 14.01
CA TYR A 14 -10.98 -3.74 13.46
C TYR A 14 -9.55 -4.25 13.39
N LEU A 15 -9.40 -5.56 13.31
CA LEU A 15 -8.12 -6.22 13.20
C LEU A 15 -7.87 -6.60 11.76
N VAL A 16 -6.62 -6.43 11.32
CA VAL A 16 -6.15 -6.88 10.01
C VAL A 16 -5.12 -7.96 10.27
N GLY A 17 -5.37 -9.16 9.76
CA GLY A 17 -4.51 -10.31 9.99
C GLY A 17 -3.85 -10.82 8.72
N GLY A 18 -2.73 -11.53 8.90
CA GLY A 18 -2.00 -12.11 7.79
C GLY A 18 -1.41 -11.07 6.86
N LEU A 19 -0.82 -10.00 7.41
CA LEU A 19 -0.21 -8.94 6.63
C LEU A 19 1.04 -9.44 5.89
N GLU A 20 1.16 -9.08 4.62
CA GLU A 20 2.34 -9.32 3.80
C GLU A 20 2.72 -8.03 3.08
N ARG A 21 4.02 -7.72 3.06
CA ARG A 21 4.55 -6.60 2.30
C ARG A 21 4.49 -6.85 0.79
N GLY A 22 4.48 -8.12 0.39
CA GLY A 22 4.33 -8.49 -1.01
C GLY A 22 5.61 -8.33 -1.83
N ASP A 23 6.76 -8.61 -1.25
CA ASP A 23 8.04 -8.49 -1.94
C ASP A 23 8.12 -9.38 -3.21
N ASP A 24 7.43 -10.51 -3.20
CA ASP A 24 7.33 -11.41 -4.35
C ASP A 24 6.56 -10.81 -5.53
N LEU A 25 5.82 -9.74 -5.30
CA LEU A 25 5.08 -9.01 -6.32
C LEU A 25 5.81 -7.74 -6.78
N SER A 26 7.04 -7.52 -6.32
CA SER A 26 7.85 -6.42 -6.82
C SER A 26 8.12 -6.66 -8.33
N ASN A 27 8.25 -5.57 -9.06
CA ASN A 27 8.38 -5.58 -10.53
C ASN A 27 7.13 -6.10 -11.28
N TRP A 28 6.00 -6.21 -10.59
CA TRP A 28 4.70 -6.45 -11.21
C TRP A 28 3.93 -5.13 -11.30
N THR A 29 3.05 -5.00 -12.30
CA THR A 29 2.12 -3.87 -12.28
C THR A 29 1.08 -4.09 -11.18
N PRO A 30 0.51 -3.01 -10.61
CA PRO A 30 -0.58 -3.17 -9.64
C PRO A 30 -1.76 -4.01 -10.16
N GLU A 31 -2.09 -3.91 -11.45
CA GLU A 31 -3.17 -4.71 -12.04
C GLU A 31 -2.85 -6.20 -12.01
N GLU A 32 -1.63 -6.58 -12.41
CA GLU A 32 -1.17 -7.97 -12.35
C GLU A 32 -1.16 -8.48 -10.91
N ALA A 33 -0.68 -7.64 -9.99
CA ALA A 33 -0.61 -7.98 -8.57
C ALA A 33 -2.00 -8.17 -7.96
N LEU A 34 -2.96 -7.35 -8.34
CA LEU A 34 -4.34 -7.47 -7.86
C LEU A 34 -4.94 -8.82 -8.24
N THR A 35 -4.72 -9.25 -9.48
CA THR A 35 -5.16 -10.56 -9.96
C THR A 35 -4.53 -11.68 -9.13
N ALA A 36 -3.23 -11.61 -8.87
CA ALA A 36 -2.51 -12.62 -8.10
C ALA A 36 -2.99 -12.65 -6.63
N ILE A 37 -3.17 -11.49 -6.01
CA ILE A 37 -3.65 -11.39 -4.63
C ILE A 37 -5.03 -12.00 -4.50
N THR A 38 -5.94 -11.67 -5.41
CA THR A 38 -7.29 -12.23 -5.43
C THR A 38 -7.27 -13.75 -5.62
N ALA A 39 -6.41 -14.25 -6.50
CA ALA A 39 -6.27 -15.69 -6.74
C ALA A 39 -5.74 -16.44 -5.52
N ARG A 40 -5.02 -15.77 -4.64
CA ARG A 40 -4.51 -16.32 -3.37
C ARG A 40 -5.52 -16.21 -2.23
N ASP A 41 -6.74 -15.78 -2.50
CA ASP A 41 -7.79 -15.52 -1.51
C ASP A 41 -7.34 -14.49 -0.46
N ARG A 42 -6.58 -13.50 -0.92
CA ARG A 42 -6.12 -12.37 -0.10
C ARG A 42 -6.73 -11.08 -0.62
N SER A 43 -6.57 -10.02 0.13
CA SER A 43 -7.12 -8.71 -0.19
C SER A 43 -6.00 -7.67 -0.20
N PRO A 44 -5.95 -6.77 -1.19
CA PRO A 44 -4.95 -5.72 -1.19
C PRO A 44 -5.14 -4.80 0.01
N LEU A 45 -4.03 -4.27 0.53
CA LEU A 45 -4.06 -3.42 1.71
C LEU A 45 -4.61 -2.04 1.38
N LEU A 46 -5.38 -1.48 2.31
CA LEU A 46 -5.84 -0.10 2.23
C LEU A 46 -4.75 0.85 2.71
N LEU A 47 -4.78 2.09 2.23
CA LEU A 47 -3.78 3.10 2.63
C LEU A 47 -3.77 3.30 4.14
N THR A 48 -4.93 3.45 4.77
CA THR A 48 -5.03 3.63 6.21
C THR A 48 -4.46 2.45 6.99
N GLU A 49 -4.68 1.24 6.50
CA GLU A 49 -4.12 0.03 7.10
C GLU A 49 -2.60 0.01 7.00
N GLY A 50 -2.07 0.39 5.83
CA GLY A 50 -0.63 0.49 5.62
C GLY A 50 0.03 1.54 6.51
N LEU A 51 -0.61 2.69 6.67
CA LEU A 51 -0.12 3.75 7.56
C LEU A 51 -0.06 3.27 9.02
N HIS A 52 -1.10 2.62 9.50
CA HIS A 52 -1.11 2.08 10.85
C HIS A 52 -0.06 0.99 11.04
N TRP A 53 0.13 0.14 10.02
CA TRP A 53 1.18 -0.89 10.08
C TRP A 53 2.57 -0.27 10.23
N VAL A 54 2.88 0.75 9.44
CA VAL A 54 4.17 1.45 9.54
C VAL A 54 4.33 2.13 10.91
N LEU A 55 3.26 2.72 11.45
CA LEU A 55 3.32 3.35 12.77
C LEU A 55 3.59 2.34 13.89
N GLN A 56 3.06 1.13 13.78
CA GLN A 56 3.26 0.08 14.77
C GLN A 56 4.57 -0.67 14.58
N GLN A 57 5.01 -0.84 13.35
CA GLN A 57 6.20 -1.61 12.99
C GLN A 57 7.02 -0.87 11.92
N PRO A 58 7.69 0.24 12.28
CA PRO A 58 8.42 1.04 11.29
C PRO A 58 9.48 0.25 10.50
N GLU A 59 10.00 -0.81 11.08
CA GLU A 59 11.02 -1.67 10.46
C GLU A 59 10.53 -2.43 9.23
N ILE A 60 9.24 -2.46 8.96
CA ILE A 60 8.73 -3.08 7.73
C ILE A 60 9.11 -2.30 6.47
N LEU A 61 9.45 -1.02 6.62
CA LEU A 61 10.00 -0.23 5.52
C LEU A 61 11.52 -0.33 5.56
N GLU A 62 12.10 -0.91 4.52
CA GLU A 62 13.53 -1.06 4.35
C GLU A 62 13.96 -0.41 3.04
N ARG A 63 15.21 0.01 2.94
CA ARG A 63 15.74 0.52 1.69
C ARG A 63 15.63 -0.56 0.61
N GLY A 64 15.00 -0.21 -0.52
CA GLY A 64 14.75 -1.15 -1.61
C GLY A 64 13.63 -2.14 -1.37
N ARG A 65 12.94 -2.07 -0.20
CA ARG A 65 11.83 -2.96 0.15
C ARG A 65 10.74 -2.18 0.83
N CYS A 66 9.94 -1.50 0.03
CA CYS A 66 8.77 -0.75 0.46
C CYS A 66 7.52 -1.37 -0.18
N PHE A 67 6.35 -0.76 -0.03
CA PHE A 67 5.14 -1.38 -0.56
C PHE A 67 4.09 -0.37 -1.02
N MET A 68 3.23 -0.83 -1.91
CA MET A 68 2.05 -0.10 -2.37
C MET A 68 0.81 -0.63 -1.65
N THR A 69 -0.15 0.28 -1.43
CA THR A 69 -1.45 -0.04 -0.82
C THR A 69 -2.55 0.10 -1.88
N ILE A 70 -2.63 -0.87 -2.77
CA ILE A 70 -3.48 -0.78 -3.96
C ILE A 70 -4.97 -1.00 -3.68
N GLY A 71 -5.33 -1.32 -2.43
CA GLY A 71 -6.74 -1.38 -2.02
C GLY A 71 -7.41 -0.02 -1.94
N SER A 72 -6.64 1.06 -1.92
CA SER A 72 -7.14 2.43 -1.91
C SER A 72 -6.81 3.11 -3.23
N ARG A 73 -7.81 3.69 -3.87
CA ARG A 73 -7.68 4.39 -5.14
C ARG A 73 -8.40 5.74 -5.07
N ARG A 74 -8.04 6.64 -5.95
CA ARG A 74 -8.72 7.92 -6.10
C ARG A 74 -9.64 7.86 -7.32
N THR A 75 -10.89 8.30 -7.14
CA THR A 75 -11.84 8.46 -8.24
C THR A 75 -11.87 9.92 -8.64
N THR A 76 -11.74 10.21 -9.94
CA THR A 76 -11.83 11.58 -10.47
C THR A 76 -13.29 12.05 -10.47
N PRO A 77 -13.56 13.37 -10.56
CA PRO A 77 -14.92 13.87 -10.65
C PRO A 77 -15.75 13.27 -11.79
N GLY A 78 -15.10 12.83 -12.87
CA GLY A 78 -15.77 12.16 -13.99
C GLY A 78 -16.10 10.68 -13.75
N GLY A 79 -15.79 10.14 -12.58
CA GLY A 79 -16.05 8.73 -12.25
C GLY A 79 -14.94 7.76 -12.65
N ALA A 80 -13.89 8.23 -13.33
CA ALA A 80 -12.75 7.38 -13.69
C ALA A 80 -11.82 7.19 -12.49
N VAL A 81 -11.14 6.03 -12.45
CA VAL A 81 -10.14 5.76 -11.41
C VAL A 81 -8.82 6.38 -11.82
N ASP A 82 -8.27 7.23 -10.95
CA ASP A 82 -6.96 7.86 -11.18
C ASP A 82 -5.87 6.80 -11.18
N ALA A 83 -4.91 6.91 -12.11
CA ALA A 83 -3.80 5.97 -12.20
C ALA A 83 -2.79 6.11 -11.07
N ARG A 84 -2.82 7.19 -10.31
CA ARG A 84 -1.97 7.34 -9.12
C ARG A 84 -2.42 6.37 -8.05
N THR A 85 -1.46 5.65 -7.48
CA THR A 85 -1.73 4.56 -6.52
C THR A 85 -0.85 4.78 -5.30
N PRO A 86 -1.42 4.79 -4.09
CA PRO A 86 -0.64 5.14 -2.89
C PRO A 86 0.42 4.11 -2.56
N ALA A 87 1.55 4.60 -2.04
CA ALA A 87 2.68 3.79 -1.66
C ALA A 87 3.39 4.39 -0.45
N LEU A 88 4.05 3.54 0.31
CA LEU A 88 4.81 3.93 1.50
C LEU A 88 6.26 3.49 1.31
N TRP A 89 7.19 4.43 1.52
CA TRP A 89 8.62 4.13 1.41
C TRP A 89 9.43 4.96 2.40
N ILE A 90 10.74 4.82 2.33
CA ILE A 90 11.68 5.54 3.20
C ILE A 90 12.25 6.73 2.42
N SER A 91 12.23 7.90 3.04
CA SER A 91 12.85 9.10 2.47
C SER A 91 14.37 8.94 2.37
N ASN A 92 14.93 9.37 1.25
CA ASN A 92 16.38 9.42 1.05
C ASN A 92 17.03 10.65 1.70
N GLY A 93 16.21 11.58 2.22
CA GLY A 93 16.73 12.81 2.81
C GLY A 93 17.16 13.83 1.77
N THR A 94 16.63 13.77 0.55
CA THR A 94 16.96 14.67 -0.56
C THR A 94 15.76 15.51 -0.97
N GLY A 95 16.01 16.54 -1.77
CA GLY A 95 14.97 17.41 -2.28
C GLY A 95 14.18 18.09 -1.16
N ARG A 96 12.85 18.07 -1.26
CA ARG A 96 11.97 18.70 -0.29
C ARG A 96 12.00 18.05 1.08
N ASP A 97 12.40 16.77 1.16
CA ASP A 97 12.44 16.05 2.43
C ASP A 97 13.55 16.59 3.34
N GLY A 98 14.70 16.94 2.77
CA GLY A 98 15.87 17.38 3.51
C GLY A 98 16.55 16.25 4.29
N THR A 99 17.78 16.49 4.72
CA THR A 99 18.59 15.49 5.45
C THR A 99 17.98 15.09 6.79
N GLN A 100 17.18 15.96 7.39
CA GLN A 100 16.53 15.70 8.68
C GLN A 100 15.50 14.56 8.59
N ARG A 101 14.95 14.31 7.39
CA ARG A 101 13.94 13.28 7.16
C ARG A 101 14.51 12.01 6.55
N LYS A 102 15.84 11.93 6.43
CA LYS A 102 16.48 10.71 5.93
C LYS A 102 16.06 9.51 6.78
N ASN A 103 15.64 8.44 6.12
CA ASN A 103 15.14 7.21 6.73
C ASN A 103 13.75 7.32 7.38
N ALA A 104 13.10 8.48 7.31
CA ALA A 104 11.72 8.63 7.80
C ALA A 104 10.74 7.96 6.83
N PRO A 105 9.64 7.39 7.33
CA PRO A 105 8.56 6.91 6.46
C PRO A 105 7.99 8.05 5.63
N LYS A 106 7.66 7.74 4.37
CA LYS A 106 7.13 8.72 3.43
C LYS A 106 5.94 8.13 2.68
N LEU A 107 4.86 8.90 2.61
CA LEU A 107 3.70 8.60 1.80
C LEU A 107 3.85 9.27 0.44
N GLY A 108 3.61 8.52 -0.62
CA GLY A 108 3.59 9.04 -1.97
C GLY A 108 2.68 8.21 -2.84
N TRP A 109 2.92 8.25 -4.14
CA TRP A 109 2.13 7.47 -5.09
C TRP A 109 3.00 7.05 -6.27
N CYS A 110 2.57 5.96 -6.93
CA CYS A 110 3.17 5.47 -8.16
C CYS A 110 2.05 5.17 -9.16
N TRP A 111 2.41 5.08 -10.44
CA TRP A 111 1.41 4.84 -11.47
C TRP A 111 0.93 3.40 -11.47
N TRP A 112 -0.37 3.22 -11.66
CA TRP A 112 -1.02 1.90 -11.74
C TRP A 112 -0.39 0.97 -12.79
N GLY A 113 0.05 1.54 -13.90
CA GLY A 113 0.61 0.75 -15.00
C GLY A 113 2.12 0.53 -14.94
N ASN A 114 2.80 1.02 -13.89
CA ASN A 114 4.25 0.94 -13.79
C ASN A 114 4.71 -0.28 -13.00
N ARG A 115 5.98 -0.64 -13.21
CA ARG A 115 6.68 -1.69 -12.47
C ARG A 115 7.81 -1.08 -11.67
N HIS A 116 7.95 -1.49 -10.42
CA HIS A 116 9.04 -1.03 -9.55
C HIS A 116 9.67 -2.22 -8.84
N THR A 117 10.98 -2.34 -8.93
CA THR A 117 11.70 -3.47 -8.32
C THR A 117 11.80 -3.34 -6.80
N TRP A 118 11.59 -2.13 -6.28
CA TRP A 118 11.74 -1.82 -4.86
C TRP A 118 10.40 -1.68 -4.11
N LEU A 119 9.28 -1.82 -4.82
CA LEU A 119 7.95 -1.77 -4.23
C LEU A 119 7.27 -3.15 -4.31
N GLY A 120 6.97 -3.71 -3.15
CA GLY A 120 6.04 -4.83 -3.05
C GLY A 120 4.61 -4.35 -3.15
N ILE A 121 3.68 -5.27 -3.20
CA ILE A 121 2.25 -4.97 -3.21
C ILE A 121 1.64 -5.60 -1.96
N ALA A 122 1.31 -4.77 -0.98
CA ALA A 122 0.88 -5.26 0.33
C ALA A 122 -0.53 -5.83 0.29
N SER A 123 -0.75 -6.86 1.07
CA SER A 123 -2.05 -7.54 1.17
C SER A 123 -2.31 -8.06 2.57
N ALA A 124 -3.55 -8.43 2.83
CA ALA A 124 -3.99 -9.02 4.09
C ALA A 124 -4.76 -10.30 3.83
N ALA A 125 -4.71 -11.24 4.79
CA ALA A 125 -5.48 -12.47 4.70
C ALA A 125 -6.93 -12.24 5.16
N HIS A 126 -7.15 -11.42 6.18
CA HIS A 126 -8.50 -11.20 6.70
C HIS A 126 -8.60 -9.88 7.49
N ARG A 127 -9.83 -9.44 7.67
CA ARG A 127 -10.19 -8.30 8.53
C ARG A 127 -11.31 -8.73 9.45
N SER A 128 -11.22 -8.35 10.72
CA SER A 128 -12.23 -8.72 11.74
C SER A 128 -12.66 -7.49 12.52
N GLY A 129 -13.96 -7.18 12.50
CA GLY A 129 -14.54 -6.14 13.32
C GLY A 129 -14.70 -6.62 14.76
N SER A 130 -14.72 -5.67 15.70
CA SER A 130 -14.96 -5.96 17.12
C SER A 130 -16.41 -5.70 17.51
#